data_e99cd46ad3acc979f8dda881dae94301
#
_entry.id   e99cd46ad3acc979f8dda881dae94301
#
_cell.length_a   1.000
_cell.length_b   1.000
_cell.length_c   1.000
_cell.angle_alpha   90.00
_cell.angle_beta   90.00
_cell.angle_gamma   90.00
#
_symmetry.space_group_name_H-M   'P 1'
#
loop_
_entity.id
_entity.type
_entity.pdbx_description
1 polymer ?
#
loop_
_entity_poly.entity_id
_entity_poly.type
_entity_poly.pdbx_seq_one_letter_code
_entity_poly.pdbx_strand_id
1 'polypeptide(L)'
;MFAVGLSLLRARELSLRAPLAAGAFAAALSSWLREGDFARAEALCVQLHPAWGAELASRALGARAQGDDVAFALQESLARARMAAERHLFAIRTLGRIAVPMALGSAIVELGLGFSPGGAETIDAANVQSALDCALRVVATGFTTAVFCQLSVASLQRQARARLDELRIVADALTSQMPRTAR
;
A
#
# COMPACT_ATOMS: atom_id res chain seq x y z
N MET A 1 15.03 5.70 9.26
CA MET A 1 15.22 4.24 9.10
C MET A 1 13.90 3.48 9.06
N PHE A 2 12.99 3.63 10.03
CA PHE A 2 11.70 2.89 10.06
C PHE A 2 10.82 3.11 8.81
N ALA A 3 10.67 4.35 8.33
CA ALA A 3 9.90 4.67 7.14
C ALA A 3 10.44 4.00 5.86
N VAL A 4 11.76 3.93 5.73
CA VAL A 4 12.43 3.26 4.61
C VAL A 4 12.16 1.75 4.64
N GLY A 5 12.29 1.13 5.83
CA GLY A 5 11.98 -0.29 6.01
C GLY A 5 10.53 -0.63 5.68
N LEU A 6 9.58 0.19 6.13
CA LEU A 6 8.15 0.00 5.85
C LEU A 6 7.83 0.14 4.35
N SER A 7 8.45 1.14 3.69
CA SER A 7 8.26 1.36 2.25
C SER A 7 8.85 0.22 1.41
N LEU A 8 10.03 -0.28 1.78
CA LEU A 8 10.66 -1.42 1.10
C LEU A 8 9.90 -2.72 1.30
N LEU A 9 9.45 -3.01 2.54
CA LEU A 9 8.61 -4.17 2.82
C LEU A 9 7.34 -4.14 1.96
N ARG A 10 6.70 -3.00 1.86
CA ARG A 10 5.48 -2.84 1.07
C ARG A 10 5.72 -2.95 -0.43
N ALA A 11 6.78 -2.33 -0.94
CA ALA A 11 7.17 -2.48 -2.34
C ALA A 11 7.44 -3.96 -2.68
N ARG A 12 8.10 -4.68 -1.77
CA ARG A 12 8.35 -6.12 -1.91
C ARG A 12 7.06 -6.94 -1.92
N GLU A 13 6.12 -6.69 -1.01
CA GLU A 13 4.81 -7.37 -1.00
C GLU A 13 4.01 -7.15 -2.28
N LEU A 14 4.01 -5.91 -2.81
CA LEU A 14 3.33 -5.59 -4.06
C LEU A 14 4.04 -6.18 -5.29
N SER A 15 5.37 -6.33 -5.26
CA SER A 15 6.16 -6.89 -6.36
C SER A 15 6.18 -8.41 -6.37
N LEU A 16 6.11 -9.07 -5.20
CA LEU A 16 6.11 -10.53 -5.10
C LEU A 16 4.84 -11.17 -5.68
N ARG A 17 3.73 -10.44 -5.71
CA ARG A 17 2.52 -10.89 -6.39
C ARG A 17 2.61 -10.48 -7.85
N ALA A 18 3.02 -11.41 -8.70
CA ALA A 18 3.29 -11.20 -10.12
C ALA A 18 2.18 -10.38 -10.81
N PRO A 19 2.53 -9.43 -11.70
CA PRO A 19 1.54 -8.77 -12.54
C PRO A 19 0.87 -9.82 -13.41
N LEU A 20 -0.43 -9.98 -13.23
CA LEU A 20 -1.22 -10.78 -14.13
C LEU A 20 -1.50 -9.92 -15.37
N ALA A 21 -1.41 -10.50 -16.55
CA ALA A 21 -2.00 -9.89 -17.73
C ALA A 21 -3.53 -9.99 -17.59
N ALA A 22 -4.12 -9.08 -16.80
CA ALA A 22 -5.51 -9.18 -16.32
C ALA A 22 -6.49 -9.35 -17.48
N GLY A 23 -6.25 -8.69 -18.61
CA GLY A 23 -7.08 -8.84 -19.81
C GLY A 23 -7.00 -10.24 -20.41
N ALA A 24 -5.82 -10.83 -20.55
CA ALA A 24 -5.66 -12.17 -21.09
C ALA A 24 -6.22 -13.23 -20.12
N PHE A 25 -6.00 -13.06 -18.83
CA PHE A 25 -6.56 -13.94 -17.80
C PHE A 25 -8.09 -13.86 -17.78
N ALA A 26 -8.67 -12.65 -17.78
CA ALA A 26 -10.12 -12.45 -17.82
C ALA A 26 -10.74 -13.03 -19.09
N ALA A 27 -10.09 -12.89 -20.23
CA ALA A 27 -10.55 -13.47 -21.49
C ALA A 27 -10.54 -15.01 -21.46
N ALA A 28 -9.44 -15.62 -21.00
CA ALA A 28 -9.35 -17.07 -20.84
C ALA A 28 -10.40 -17.60 -19.85
N LEU A 29 -10.53 -16.93 -18.70
CA LEU A 29 -11.53 -17.30 -17.69
C LEU A 29 -12.95 -17.21 -18.26
N SER A 30 -13.27 -16.11 -18.97
CA SER A 30 -14.60 -15.91 -19.55
C SER A 30 -14.95 -16.94 -20.64
N SER A 31 -13.94 -17.41 -21.42
CA SER A 31 -14.20 -18.45 -22.43
C SER A 31 -14.56 -19.79 -21.78
N TRP A 32 -13.81 -20.22 -20.76
CA TRP A 32 -14.09 -21.49 -20.08
C TRP A 32 -15.38 -21.45 -19.26
N LEU A 33 -15.70 -20.31 -18.64
CA LEU A 33 -16.96 -20.14 -17.94
C LEU A 33 -18.15 -20.21 -18.89
N ARG A 34 -18.00 -19.70 -20.11
CA ARG A 34 -19.02 -19.76 -21.16
C ARG A 34 -19.22 -21.18 -21.67
N GLU A 35 -18.15 -21.96 -21.74
CA GLU A 35 -18.16 -23.39 -22.11
C GLU A 35 -18.64 -24.28 -20.95
N GLY A 36 -18.80 -23.75 -19.76
CA GLY A 36 -19.19 -24.50 -18.55
C GLY A 36 -18.06 -25.31 -17.93
N ASP A 37 -16.81 -25.11 -18.37
CA ASP A 37 -15.65 -25.85 -17.88
C ASP A 37 -15.04 -25.18 -16.63
N PHE A 38 -15.76 -25.32 -15.53
CA PHE A 38 -15.33 -24.74 -14.24
C PHE A 38 -14.04 -25.39 -13.70
N ALA A 39 -13.80 -26.67 -14.05
CA ALA A 39 -12.60 -27.38 -13.58
C ALA A 39 -11.32 -26.77 -14.17
N ARG A 40 -11.33 -26.39 -15.45
CA ARG A 40 -10.21 -25.70 -16.09
C ARG A 40 -10.04 -24.28 -15.56
N ALA A 41 -11.13 -23.57 -15.31
CA ALA A 41 -11.09 -22.24 -14.72
C ALA A 41 -10.44 -22.28 -13.33
N GLU A 42 -10.80 -23.26 -12.49
CA GLU A 42 -10.22 -23.45 -11.17
C GLU A 42 -8.74 -23.85 -11.24
N ALA A 43 -8.37 -24.78 -12.12
CA ALA A 43 -6.99 -25.19 -12.34
C ALA A 43 -6.08 -24.02 -12.72
N LEU A 44 -6.57 -23.09 -13.59
CA LEU A 44 -5.85 -21.88 -13.93
C LEU A 44 -5.66 -20.96 -12.71
N CYS A 45 -6.69 -20.80 -11.90
CA CYS A 45 -6.59 -20.00 -10.68
C CYS A 45 -5.54 -20.58 -9.72
N VAL A 46 -5.46 -21.89 -9.58
CA VAL A 46 -4.44 -22.57 -8.75
C VAL A 46 -3.03 -22.36 -9.31
N GLN A 47 -2.85 -22.50 -10.64
CA GLN A 47 -1.55 -22.29 -11.28
C GLN A 47 -1.01 -20.87 -11.14
N LEU A 48 -1.91 -19.89 -11.16
CA LEU A 48 -1.55 -18.46 -11.08
C LEU A 48 -1.55 -17.92 -9.64
N HIS A 49 -1.80 -18.76 -8.64
CA HIS A 49 -1.64 -18.37 -7.24
C HIS A 49 -0.16 -18.03 -6.96
N PRO A 50 0.19 -16.93 -6.27
CA PRO A 50 -0.64 -16.04 -5.42
C PRO A 50 -1.08 -14.72 -6.09
N ALA A 51 -1.36 -14.69 -7.38
CA ALA A 51 -1.84 -13.46 -8.02
C ALA A 51 -3.22 -13.06 -7.48
N TRP A 52 -3.43 -11.78 -7.23
CA TRP A 52 -4.68 -11.27 -6.65
C TRP A 52 -5.91 -11.58 -7.51
N GLY A 53 -5.77 -11.50 -8.85
CA GLY A 53 -6.84 -11.84 -9.78
C GLY A 53 -7.25 -13.31 -9.72
N ALA A 54 -6.27 -14.20 -9.57
CA ALA A 54 -6.51 -15.64 -9.43
C ALA A 54 -7.19 -15.97 -8.09
N GLU A 55 -6.77 -15.33 -7.00
CA GLU A 55 -7.40 -15.47 -5.68
C GLU A 55 -8.86 -14.98 -5.70
N LEU A 56 -9.13 -13.84 -6.35
CA LEU A 56 -10.47 -13.31 -6.52
C LEU A 56 -11.36 -14.27 -7.32
N ALA A 57 -10.84 -14.79 -8.43
CA ALA A 57 -11.56 -15.73 -9.29
C ALA A 57 -11.84 -17.06 -8.57
N SER A 58 -10.86 -17.60 -7.85
CA SER A 58 -11.03 -18.83 -7.06
C SER A 58 -12.13 -18.69 -6.00
N ARG A 59 -12.18 -17.54 -5.31
CA ARG A 59 -13.25 -17.27 -4.33
C ARG A 59 -14.63 -17.16 -4.98
N ALA A 60 -14.72 -16.53 -6.15
CA ALA A 60 -15.96 -16.41 -6.89
C ALA A 60 -16.47 -17.79 -7.37
N LEU A 61 -15.56 -18.64 -7.86
CA LEU A 61 -15.88 -20.02 -8.26
C LEU A 61 -16.31 -20.86 -7.06
N GLY A 62 -15.62 -20.72 -5.92
CA GLY A 62 -15.98 -21.39 -4.66
C GLY A 62 -17.36 -20.97 -4.15
N ALA A 63 -17.68 -19.67 -4.14
CA ALA A 63 -18.99 -19.17 -3.77
C ALA A 63 -20.10 -19.75 -4.67
N ARG A 64 -19.85 -19.81 -5.97
CA ARG A 64 -20.79 -20.44 -6.91
C ARG A 64 -21.00 -21.94 -6.61
N ALA A 65 -19.92 -22.67 -6.34
CA ALA A 65 -20.01 -24.11 -6.00
C ALA A 65 -20.81 -24.36 -4.72
N GLN A 66 -20.79 -23.42 -3.78
CA GLN A 66 -21.56 -23.45 -2.53
C GLN A 66 -23.00 -22.93 -2.68
N GLY A 67 -23.34 -22.38 -3.84
CA GLY A 67 -24.65 -21.77 -4.09
C GLY A 67 -24.81 -20.37 -3.47
N ASP A 68 -23.70 -19.74 -3.08
CA ASP A 68 -23.68 -18.41 -2.50
C ASP A 68 -23.75 -17.31 -3.58
N ASP A 69 -24.07 -16.07 -3.16
CA ASP A 69 -24.11 -14.93 -4.06
C ASP A 69 -22.68 -14.53 -4.50
N VAL A 70 -22.37 -14.88 -5.76
CA VAL A 70 -21.06 -14.55 -6.39
C VAL A 70 -20.79 -13.05 -6.38
N ALA A 71 -21.81 -12.20 -6.60
CA ALA A 71 -21.64 -10.75 -6.62
C ALA A 71 -21.22 -10.23 -5.23
N PHE A 72 -21.81 -10.78 -4.19
CA PHE A 72 -21.42 -10.45 -2.80
C PHE A 72 -19.98 -10.90 -2.49
N ALA A 73 -19.62 -12.14 -2.86
CA ALA A 73 -18.26 -12.67 -2.66
C ALA A 73 -17.20 -11.85 -3.41
N LEU A 74 -17.50 -11.38 -4.62
CA LEU A 74 -16.63 -10.49 -5.40
C LEU A 74 -16.47 -9.13 -4.73
N GLN A 75 -17.57 -8.50 -4.31
CA GLN A 75 -17.54 -7.20 -3.63
C GLN A 75 -16.74 -7.27 -2.33
N GLU A 76 -16.96 -8.32 -1.52
CA GLU A 76 -16.19 -8.53 -0.29
C GLU A 76 -14.70 -8.72 -0.57
N SER A 77 -14.35 -9.50 -1.59
CA SER A 77 -12.96 -9.74 -1.97
C SER A 77 -12.27 -8.47 -2.47
N LEU A 78 -12.96 -7.64 -3.27
CA LEU A 78 -12.47 -6.34 -3.70
C LEU A 78 -12.29 -5.36 -2.54
N ALA A 79 -13.25 -5.34 -1.59
CA ALA A 79 -13.14 -4.50 -0.40
C ALA A 79 -11.95 -4.91 0.47
N ARG A 80 -11.73 -6.22 0.68
CA ARG A 80 -10.56 -6.75 1.39
C ARG A 80 -9.24 -6.39 0.68
N ALA A 81 -9.19 -6.54 -0.64
CA ALA A 81 -8.02 -6.16 -1.43
C ALA A 81 -7.71 -4.67 -1.32
N ARG A 82 -8.75 -3.81 -1.35
CA ARG A 82 -8.61 -2.37 -1.16
C ARG A 82 -8.08 -2.03 0.24
N MET A 83 -8.67 -2.59 1.29
CA MET A 83 -8.19 -2.40 2.66
C MET A 83 -6.75 -2.87 2.84
N ALA A 84 -6.40 -4.03 2.26
CA ALA A 84 -5.03 -4.52 2.27
C ALA A 84 -4.08 -3.60 1.51
N ALA A 85 -4.48 -3.02 0.38
CA ALA A 85 -3.68 -2.08 -0.39
C ALA A 85 -3.44 -0.75 0.36
N GLU A 86 -4.43 -0.27 1.12
CA GLU A 86 -4.37 1.01 1.84
C GLU A 86 -3.74 0.91 3.24
N ARG A 87 -3.66 -0.29 3.83
CA ARG A 87 -3.30 -0.54 5.23
C ARG A 87 -2.03 0.18 5.70
N HIS A 88 -0.98 0.16 4.91
CA HIS A 88 0.31 0.75 5.30
C HIS A 88 0.53 2.16 4.75
N LEU A 89 -0.26 2.58 3.75
CA LEU A 89 -0.14 3.92 3.17
C LEU A 89 -0.48 5.01 4.17
N PHE A 90 -1.45 4.75 5.05
CA PHE A 90 -1.82 5.68 6.12
C PHE A 90 -0.65 5.94 7.08
N ALA A 91 0.04 4.89 7.52
CA ALA A 91 1.19 5.02 8.44
C ALA A 91 2.33 5.83 7.81
N ILE A 92 2.69 5.55 6.54
CA ILE A 92 3.74 6.30 5.83
C ILE A 92 3.35 7.76 5.64
N ARG A 93 2.08 8.02 5.29
CA ARG A 93 1.55 9.38 5.12
C ARG A 93 1.58 10.16 6.43
N THR A 94 1.19 9.53 7.54
CA THR A 94 1.21 10.14 8.88
C THR A 94 2.64 10.46 9.30
N LEU A 95 3.58 9.53 9.12
CA LEU A 95 5.00 9.76 9.39
C LEU A 95 5.54 10.96 8.60
N GLY A 96 5.22 11.06 7.30
CA GLY A 96 5.62 12.19 6.48
C GLY A 96 5.03 13.53 6.94
N ARG A 97 3.81 13.53 7.49
CA ARG A 97 3.17 14.75 8.01
C ARG A 97 3.75 15.23 9.35
N ILE A 98 4.13 14.30 10.22
CA ILE A 98 4.67 14.66 11.55
C ILE A 98 6.18 14.86 11.53
N ALA A 99 6.90 14.40 10.51
CA ALA A 99 8.36 14.47 10.46
C ALA A 99 8.89 15.91 10.56
N VAL A 100 8.29 16.85 9.83
CA VAL A 100 8.71 18.27 9.84
C VAL A 100 8.39 18.95 11.17
N PRO A 101 7.16 18.93 11.70
CA PRO A 101 6.88 19.57 12.99
C PRO A 101 7.68 18.95 14.14
N MET A 102 7.91 17.63 14.12
CA MET A 102 8.77 16.98 15.11
C MET A 102 10.23 17.47 15.03
N ALA A 103 10.76 17.59 13.81
CA ALA A 103 12.11 18.09 13.60
C ALA A 103 12.25 19.56 14.02
N LEU A 104 11.27 20.40 13.72
CA LEU A 104 11.25 21.79 14.16
C LEU A 104 11.16 21.89 15.68
N GLY A 105 10.30 21.11 16.33
CA GLY A 105 10.20 21.06 17.78
C GLY A 105 11.52 20.66 18.44
N SER A 106 12.17 19.61 17.92
CA SER A 106 13.50 19.18 18.41
C SER A 106 14.57 20.25 18.20
N ALA A 107 14.57 20.92 17.04
CA ALA A 107 15.53 22.00 16.76
C ALA A 107 15.37 23.20 17.73
N ILE A 108 14.14 23.56 18.09
CA ILE A 108 13.85 24.61 19.06
C ILE A 108 14.40 24.23 20.44
N VAL A 109 14.24 22.97 20.87
CA VAL A 109 14.77 22.45 22.13
C VAL A 109 16.31 22.52 22.13
N GLU A 110 16.95 22.05 21.05
CA GLU A 110 18.43 22.11 20.92
C GLU A 110 18.95 23.53 20.98
N LEU A 111 18.31 24.47 20.27
CA LEU A 111 18.66 25.88 20.37
C LEU A 111 18.45 26.43 21.79
N GLY A 112 17.32 26.08 22.43
CA GLY A 112 17.05 26.49 23.81
C GLY A 112 18.14 26.03 24.80
N LEU A 113 18.62 24.79 24.64
CA LEU A 113 19.72 24.25 25.44
C LEU A 113 21.05 24.97 25.15
N GLY A 114 21.34 25.32 23.90
CA GLY A 114 22.54 26.04 23.51
C GLY A 114 22.59 27.49 24.04
N PHE A 115 21.43 28.12 24.25
CA PHE A 115 21.30 29.44 24.83
C PHE A 115 21.14 29.42 26.37
N SER A 116 20.98 28.24 26.98
CA SER A 116 20.84 28.13 28.43
C SER A 116 22.18 28.39 29.11
N PRO A 117 22.30 29.42 29.95
CA PRO A 117 23.52 29.68 30.68
C PRO A 117 23.75 28.54 31.69
N GLY A 118 24.71 27.67 31.40
CA GLY A 118 25.10 26.57 32.29
C GLY A 118 25.81 27.04 33.57
N GLY A 119 25.24 28.03 34.26
CA GLY A 119 25.80 28.59 35.49
C GLY A 119 26.93 29.61 35.29
N ALA A 120 27.34 29.92 34.05
CA ALA A 120 28.31 30.98 33.73
C ALA A 120 27.54 32.20 33.19
N GLU A 121 27.96 33.40 33.65
CA GLU A 121 27.32 34.67 33.25
C GLU A 121 27.45 35.03 31.75
N THR A 122 28.21 34.26 30.97
CA THR A 122 28.48 34.54 29.57
C THR A 122 28.03 33.36 28.70
N ILE A 123 27.25 33.67 27.65
CA ILE A 123 26.87 32.72 26.60
C ILE A 123 28.15 32.37 25.81
N ASP A 124 28.53 31.11 25.79
CA ASP A 124 29.67 30.63 25.02
C ASP A 124 29.30 30.50 23.54
N ALA A 125 29.99 31.25 22.69
CA ALA A 125 29.77 31.25 21.24
C ALA A 125 29.96 29.84 20.64
N ALA A 126 30.84 29.02 21.19
CA ALA A 126 31.06 27.65 20.72
C ALA A 126 29.83 26.75 20.98
N ASN A 127 29.19 26.92 22.15
CA ASN A 127 27.97 26.18 22.47
C ASN A 127 26.80 26.56 21.57
N VAL A 128 26.63 27.85 21.28
CA VAL A 128 25.59 28.35 20.37
C VAL A 128 25.80 27.82 18.94
N GLN A 129 27.06 27.85 18.45
CA GLN A 129 27.40 27.34 17.14
C GLN A 129 27.12 25.84 17.05
N SER A 130 27.49 25.05 18.05
CA SER A 130 27.20 23.60 18.11
C SER A 130 25.70 23.30 18.12
N ALA A 131 24.91 24.06 18.93
CA ALA A 131 23.48 23.91 19.00
C ALA A 131 22.80 24.27 17.66
N LEU A 132 23.27 25.32 16.99
CA LEU A 132 22.77 25.71 15.66
C LEU A 132 23.03 24.62 14.60
N ASP A 133 24.25 24.06 14.61
CA ASP A 133 24.63 22.99 13.67
C ASP A 133 23.79 21.74 13.90
N CYS A 134 23.56 21.36 15.15
CA CYS A 134 22.66 20.25 15.50
C CYS A 134 21.24 20.53 15.08
N ALA A 135 20.68 21.69 15.38
CA ALA A 135 19.33 22.09 14.99
C ALA A 135 19.13 22.04 13.46
N LEU A 136 20.09 22.56 12.68
CA LEU A 136 20.04 22.52 11.22
C LEU A 136 20.05 21.08 10.67
N ARG A 137 20.88 20.19 11.23
CA ARG A 137 20.92 18.77 10.85
C ARG A 137 19.58 18.06 11.14
N VAL A 138 18.98 18.33 12.31
CA VAL A 138 17.68 17.77 12.69
C VAL A 138 16.58 18.23 11.72
N VAL A 139 16.54 19.52 11.41
CA VAL A 139 15.57 20.08 10.47
C VAL A 139 15.77 19.47 9.07
N ALA A 140 16.99 19.42 8.56
CA ALA A 140 17.30 18.81 7.26
C ALA A 140 16.88 17.34 7.21
N THR A 141 17.10 16.57 8.27
CA THR A 141 16.68 15.18 8.38
C THR A 141 15.15 15.05 8.37
N GLY A 142 14.44 15.93 9.06
CA GLY A 142 12.98 15.97 9.06
C GLY A 142 12.39 16.24 7.68
N PHE A 143 12.92 17.23 6.98
CA PHE A 143 12.50 17.53 5.60
C PHE A 143 12.80 16.38 4.64
N THR A 144 14.01 15.80 4.71
CA THR A 144 14.38 14.65 3.86
C THR A 144 13.46 13.46 4.10
N THR A 145 13.13 13.18 5.36
CA THR A 145 12.19 12.13 5.73
C THR A 145 10.79 12.41 5.19
N ALA A 146 10.30 13.64 5.30
CA ALA A 146 8.99 14.03 4.79
C ALA A 146 8.89 13.87 3.26
N VAL A 147 9.90 14.35 2.52
CA VAL A 147 9.96 14.22 1.05
C VAL A 147 10.01 12.74 0.65
N PHE A 148 10.84 11.94 1.32
CA PHE A 148 10.90 10.50 1.07
C PHE A 148 9.56 9.81 1.30
N CYS A 149 8.87 10.12 2.40
CA CYS A 149 7.54 9.57 2.69
C CYS A 149 6.51 9.96 1.62
N GLN A 150 6.52 11.22 1.17
CA GLN A 150 5.60 11.71 0.12
C GLN A 150 5.82 10.99 -1.21
N LEU A 151 7.08 10.85 -1.66
CA LEU A 151 7.42 10.13 -2.88
C LEU A 151 7.05 8.64 -2.78
N SER A 152 7.33 8.01 -1.64
CA SER A 152 6.97 6.62 -1.38
C SER A 152 5.45 6.40 -1.43
N VAL A 153 4.68 7.28 -0.79
CA VAL A 153 3.21 7.22 -0.82
C VAL A 153 2.70 7.38 -2.26
N ALA A 154 3.21 8.34 -3.03
CA ALA A 154 2.79 8.57 -4.41
C ALA A 154 3.07 7.34 -5.31
N SER A 155 4.26 6.75 -5.18
CA SER A 155 4.66 5.55 -5.92
C SER A 155 3.78 4.34 -5.55
N LEU A 156 3.63 4.06 -4.26
CA LEU A 156 2.84 2.93 -3.76
C LEU A 156 1.35 3.08 -4.09
N GLN A 157 0.82 4.31 -4.06
CA GLN A 157 -0.57 4.56 -4.48
C GLN A 157 -0.79 4.26 -5.96
N ARG A 158 0.15 4.62 -6.83
CA ARG A 158 0.05 4.29 -8.27
C ARG A 158 0.02 2.78 -8.48
N GLN A 159 0.92 2.05 -7.81
CA GLN A 159 0.96 0.60 -7.87
C GLN A 159 -0.33 -0.04 -7.32
N ALA A 160 -0.81 0.42 -6.17
CA ALA A 160 -2.06 -0.08 -5.58
C ALA A 160 -3.27 0.15 -6.49
N ARG A 161 -3.37 1.32 -7.13
CA ARG A 161 -4.44 1.62 -8.09
C ARG A 161 -4.37 0.70 -9.30
N ALA A 162 -3.20 0.55 -9.91
CA ALA A 162 -3.03 -0.36 -11.04
C ALA A 162 -3.47 -1.79 -10.71
N ARG A 163 -3.15 -2.28 -9.50
CA ARG A 163 -3.59 -3.61 -9.05
C ARG A 163 -5.10 -3.70 -8.82
N LEU A 164 -5.71 -2.66 -8.26
CA LEU A 164 -7.16 -2.62 -8.09
C LEU A 164 -7.90 -2.55 -9.41
N ASP A 165 -7.36 -1.86 -10.41
CA ASP A 165 -7.94 -1.81 -11.76
C ASP A 165 -7.83 -3.18 -12.46
N GLU A 166 -6.70 -3.90 -12.31
CA GLU A 166 -6.58 -5.30 -12.75
C GLU A 166 -7.66 -6.19 -12.12
N LEU A 167 -7.91 -6.06 -10.82
CA LEU A 167 -8.94 -6.82 -10.11
C LEU A 167 -10.36 -6.49 -10.60
N ARG A 168 -10.63 -5.23 -10.91
CA ARG A 168 -11.93 -4.82 -11.47
C ARG A 168 -12.18 -5.47 -12.82
N ILE A 169 -11.19 -5.49 -13.72
CA ILE A 169 -11.32 -6.16 -15.03
C ILE A 169 -11.71 -7.63 -14.86
N VAL A 170 -11.07 -8.32 -13.91
CA VAL A 170 -11.38 -9.73 -13.61
C VAL A 170 -12.79 -9.87 -13.00
N ALA A 171 -13.16 -8.99 -12.07
CA ALA A 171 -14.46 -9.00 -11.42
C ALA A 171 -15.60 -8.74 -12.42
N ASP A 172 -15.43 -7.79 -13.34
CA ASP A 172 -16.40 -7.46 -14.36
C ASP A 172 -16.58 -8.63 -15.33
N ALA A 173 -15.49 -9.29 -15.73
CA ALA A 173 -15.53 -10.49 -16.55
C ALA A 173 -16.31 -11.64 -15.86
N LEU A 174 -16.07 -11.87 -14.57
CA LEU A 174 -16.79 -12.88 -13.79
C LEU A 174 -18.27 -12.54 -13.63
N THR A 175 -18.59 -11.31 -13.33
CA THR A 175 -19.97 -10.84 -13.15
C THR A 175 -20.79 -10.98 -14.44
N SER A 176 -20.15 -10.73 -15.60
CA SER A 176 -20.82 -10.86 -16.90
C SER A 176 -21.14 -12.31 -17.28
N GLN A 177 -20.36 -13.28 -16.79
CA GLN A 177 -20.52 -14.69 -17.13
C GLN A 177 -21.28 -15.49 -16.06
N MET A 178 -21.36 -14.98 -14.84
CA MET A 178 -22.09 -15.60 -13.74
C MET A 178 -23.26 -14.69 -13.32
N PRO A 179 -24.37 -14.65 -14.09
CA PRO A 179 -25.51 -13.85 -13.70
C PRO A 179 -26.04 -14.31 -12.33
N ARG A 180 -26.57 -13.35 -11.58
CA ARG A 180 -27.19 -13.62 -10.28
C ARG A 180 -28.13 -14.82 -10.39
N THR A 181 -27.88 -15.85 -9.60
CA THR A 181 -28.89 -16.88 -9.37
C THR A 181 -30.08 -16.17 -8.75
N ALA A 182 -31.13 -15.94 -9.55
CA ALA A 182 -32.39 -15.42 -9.07
C ALA A 182 -32.91 -16.44 -8.04
N ARG A 183 -33.02 -16.00 -6.78
CA ARG A 183 -33.77 -16.70 -5.75
C ARG A 183 -35.26 -16.49 -5.99
#